data_ab03e1e2d489ee77815145f6a1425b7a
#
_entry.id   ab03e1e2d489ee77815145f6a1425b7a
#
_cell.length_a   1.000
_cell.length_b   1.000
_cell.length_c   1.000
_cell.angle_alpha   90.00
_cell.angle_beta   90.00
_cell.angle_gamma   90.00
#
_symmetry.space_group_name_H-M   'P 1'
#
loop_
_entity.id
_entity.type
_entity.pdbx_description
1 polymer ?
#
loop_
_entity_poly.entity_id
_entity_poly.type
_entity_poly.pdbx_seq_one_letter_code
_entity_poly.pdbx_strand_id
1 'polypeptide(L)'
;DIVGSGAGRNWAHINSVDYDETDDSIIISSRHQSAIIKIGRDKKVKWILGSHEGWKTPYQDKLLQPVDKNGKPIKCEGSKCEGDFDWTWTQHTGWKVRSELSKGDVIYISAFDNGDARGMEQPALPEMKYSRAVVYKVDQKKMTVEQVWEYGKERGHAWYSPVTSLTEYYGDKDSIMVYSATAGAEFDWKTFSYTKFPSPVIDEFKWLAKEPSVEIILHGAEG
;
A
#
# COMPACT_ATOMS: atom_id res chain seq x y z
N ASP A 1 4.92 18.23 5.22
CA ASP A 1 4.25 18.96 4.12
C ASP A 1 4.81 18.48 2.80
N ILE A 2 3.93 18.01 1.93
CA ILE A 2 4.34 17.50 0.64
C ILE A 2 4.49 18.65 -0.33
N VAL A 3 5.60 18.63 -1.06
CA VAL A 3 5.94 19.62 -2.09
C VAL A 3 4.77 19.82 -3.06
N GLY A 4 4.39 21.08 -3.30
CA GLY A 4 3.29 21.43 -4.21
C GLY A 4 1.93 21.64 -3.57
N SER A 5 1.79 21.52 -2.25
CA SER A 5 0.51 21.72 -1.57
C SER A 5 0.14 23.21 -1.29
N GLY A 6 1.03 24.15 -1.62
CA GLY A 6 0.80 25.58 -1.36
C GLY A 6 0.63 25.91 0.13
N ALA A 7 -0.04 27.02 0.41
CA ALA A 7 -0.40 27.39 1.76
C ALA A 7 -1.61 26.57 2.23
N GLY A 8 -1.39 25.58 3.07
CA GLY A 8 -2.44 24.68 3.59
C GLY A 8 -1.92 23.27 3.80
N ARG A 9 -2.81 22.42 4.35
CA ARG A 9 -2.50 20.99 4.55
C ARG A 9 -3.16 20.16 3.46
N ASN A 10 -2.35 19.49 2.66
CA ASN A 10 -2.82 18.36 1.86
C ASN A 10 -2.94 17.13 2.76
N TRP A 11 -4.02 17.03 3.51
CA TRP A 11 -4.17 16.04 4.58
C TRP A 11 -4.60 14.65 4.11
N ALA A 12 -5.12 14.52 2.92
CA ALA A 12 -5.65 13.25 2.42
C ALA A 12 -4.85 12.69 1.24
N HIS A 13 -4.82 13.37 0.09
CA HIS A 13 -4.25 12.89 -1.17
C HIS A 13 -4.80 11.51 -1.53
N ILE A 14 -6.06 11.45 -1.91
CA ILE A 14 -6.71 10.21 -2.37
C ILE A 14 -6.17 9.89 -3.76
N ASN A 15 -5.48 8.77 -3.88
CA ASN A 15 -4.81 8.34 -5.11
C ASN A 15 -5.44 7.11 -5.78
N SER A 16 -6.36 6.44 -5.10
CA SER A 16 -7.21 5.41 -5.72
C SER A 16 -8.58 5.35 -5.05
N VAL A 17 -9.56 4.97 -5.86
CA VAL A 17 -10.92 4.66 -5.42
C VAL A 17 -11.34 3.36 -6.10
N ASP A 18 -11.79 2.39 -5.32
CA ASP A 18 -12.33 1.13 -5.80
C ASP A 18 -13.78 0.96 -5.29
N TYR A 19 -14.62 0.31 -6.09
CA TYR A 19 -16.01 0.05 -5.71
C TYR A 19 -16.17 -1.40 -5.27
N ASP A 20 -16.66 -1.62 -4.06
CA ASP A 20 -17.02 -2.94 -3.58
C ASP A 20 -18.52 -3.19 -3.81
N GLU A 21 -18.82 -3.91 -4.87
CA GLU A 21 -20.15 -4.27 -5.33
C GLU A 21 -20.90 -5.18 -4.35
N THR A 22 -20.19 -5.87 -3.47
CA THR A 22 -20.80 -6.85 -2.56
C THR A 22 -21.59 -6.21 -1.42
N ASP A 23 -21.26 -4.98 -1.06
CA ASP A 23 -21.91 -4.26 0.04
C ASP A 23 -22.12 -2.77 -0.24
N ASP A 24 -22.07 -2.39 -1.52
CA ASP A 24 -22.29 -1.02 -2.03
C ASP A 24 -21.45 0.03 -1.29
N SER A 25 -20.15 -0.20 -1.25
CA SER A 25 -19.19 0.66 -0.58
C SER A 25 -18.03 1.03 -1.52
N ILE A 26 -17.22 2.00 -1.11
CA ILE A 26 -15.98 2.35 -1.76
C ILE A 26 -14.79 2.07 -0.85
N ILE A 27 -13.65 1.73 -1.46
CA ILE A 27 -12.36 1.58 -0.81
C ILE A 27 -11.45 2.66 -1.39
N ILE A 28 -10.92 3.51 -0.54
CA ILE A 28 -10.02 4.60 -0.94
C ILE A 28 -8.62 4.40 -0.37
N SER A 29 -7.61 4.80 -1.11
CA SER A 29 -6.24 4.93 -0.61
C SER A 29 -5.94 6.39 -0.31
N SER A 30 -5.71 6.71 0.95
CA SER A 30 -5.31 8.03 1.43
C SER A 30 -3.82 8.06 1.71
N ARG A 31 -3.05 8.58 0.75
CA ARG A 31 -1.59 8.56 0.76
C ARG A 31 -1.01 9.26 1.99
N HIS A 32 -1.47 10.46 2.29
CA HIS A 32 -0.92 11.27 3.37
C HIS A 32 -1.33 10.82 4.77
N GLN A 33 -2.32 9.96 4.87
CA GLN A 33 -2.70 9.30 6.12
C GLN A 33 -2.11 7.89 6.22
N SER A 34 -1.41 7.42 5.19
CA SER A 34 -0.90 6.05 5.11
C SER A 34 -1.98 5.04 5.47
N ALA A 35 -3.17 5.19 4.87
CA ALA A 35 -4.33 4.39 5.21
C ALA A 35 -5.17 4.02 3.97
N ILE A 36 -5.69 2.80 3.98
CA ILE A 36 -6.73 2.33 3.07
C ILE A 36 -8.02 2.29 3.88
N ILE A 37 -9.08 2.92 3.37
CA ILE A 37 -10.30 3.16 4.13
C ILE A 37 -11.52 2.70 3.35
N LYS A 38 -12.36 1.88 3.96
CA LYS A 38 -13.65 1.48 3.38
C LYS A 38 -14.78 2.35 3.92
N ILE A 39 -15.60 2.87 3.01
CA ILE A 39 -16.69 3.80 3.31
C ILE A 39 -17.98 3.26 2.68
N GLY A 40 -19.03 3.14 3.49
CA GLY A 40 -20.34 2.71 3.03
C GLY A 40 -21.11 3.79 2.28
N ARG A 41 -22.17 3.39 1.58
CA ARG A 41 -23.11 4.31 0.91
C ARG A 41 -23.74 5.33 1.86
N ASP A 42 -23.85 4.99 3.14
CA ASP A 42 -24.30 5.87 4.22
C ASP A 42 -23.25 6.92 4.64
N LYS A 43 -22.11 6.98 3.94
CA LYS A 43 -20.96 7.87 4.18
C LYS A 43 -20.22 7.60 5.49
N LYS A 44 -20.45 6.45 6.11
CA LYS A 44 -19.74 6.04 7.33
C LYS A 44 -18.54 5.17 7.00
N VAL A 45 -17.46 5.41 7.74
CA VAL A 45 -16.28 4.53 7.68
C VAL A 45 -16.65 3.17 8.24
N LYS A 46 -16.42 2.12 7.45
CA LYS A 46 -16.61 0.73 7.84
C LYS A 46 -15.37 0.20 8.54
N TRP A 47 -14.20 0.36 7.94
CA TRP A 47 -12.91 0.01 8.52
C TRP A 47 -11.76 0.86 7.95
N ILE A 48 -10.64 0.85 8.68
CA ILE A 48 -9.40 1.53 8.34
C ILE A 48 -8.24 0.53 8.48
N LEU A 49 -7.49 0.35 7.39
CA LEU A 49 -6.22 -0.36 7.34
C LEU A 49 -5.09 0.68 7.34
N GLY A 50 -4.37 0.79 8.42
CA GLY A 50 -3.26 1.72 8.61
C GLY A 50 -2.81 1.73 10.08
N SER A 51 -1.65 2.33 10.36
CA SER A 51 -1.14 2.46 11.73
C SER A 51 -2.21 3.04 12.65
N HIS A 52 -2.26 2.53 13.90
CA HIS A 52 -3.24 2.96 14.89
C HIS A 52 -2.95 4.34 15.48
N GLU A 53 -1.77 4.91 15.20
CA GLU A 53 -1.38 6.20 15.75
C GLU A 53 -2.15 7.37 15.11
N GLY A 54 -2.42 8.36 15.93
CA GLY A 54 -2.99 9.64 15.50
C GLY A 54 -4.49 9.66 15.25
N TRP A 55 -5.17 8.52 15.17
CA TRP A 55 -6.61 8.46 14.98
C TRP A 55 -7.37 8.85 16.25
N LYS A 56 -8.39 9.69 16.08
CA LYS A 56 -9.25 10.16 17.17
C LYS A 56 -10.64 9.54 17.05
N THR A 57 -11.39 9.58 18.15
CA THR A 57 -12.82 9.23 18.16
C THR A 57 -13.58 10.01 17.06
N PRO A 58 -14.46 9.37 16.27
CA PRO A 58 -14.97 8.00 16.42
C PRO A 58 -14.18 6.94 15.59
N TYR A 59 -13.06 7.29 15.01
CA TYR A 59 -12.38 6.42 14.03
C TYR A 59 -11.52 5.32 14.65
N GLN A 60 -11.17 5.42 15.92
CA GLN A 60 -10.38 4.40 16.62
C GLN A 60 -11.05 3.02 16.60
N ASP A 61 -12.39 2.98 16.72
CA ASP A 61 -13.18 1.74 16.65
C ASP A 61 -13.28 1.14 15.24
N LYS A 62 -12.71 1.82 14.25
CA LYS A 62 -12.70 1.40 12.84
C LYS A 62 -11.37 0.83 12.38
N LEU A 63 -10.36 0.88 13.23
CA LEU A 63 -9.02 0.38 12.94
C LEU A 63 -9.01 -1.15 12.92
N LEU A 64 -8.43 -1.73 11.87
CA LEU A 64 -8.27 -3.18 11.77
C LEU A 64 -7.13 -3.64 12.69
N GLN A 65 -7.38 -4.70 13.45
CA GLN A 65 -6.37 -5.34 14.30
C GLN A 65 -5.50 -6.27 13.47
N PRO A 66 -4.17 -6.06 13.44
CA PRO A 66 -3.25 -7.02 12.83
C PRO A 66 -3.29 -8.38 13.51
N VAL A 67 -3.29 -9.43 12.71
CA VAL A 67 -3.23 -10.83 13.20
C VAL A 67 -2.24 -11.64 12.39
N ASP A 68 -1.70 -12.69 13.00
CA ASP A 68 -0.90 -13.70 12.31
C ASP A 68 -1.79 -14.68 11.50
N LYS A 69 -1.17 -15.60 10.78
CA LYS A 69 -1.85 -16.64 9.98
C LYS A 69 -2.79 -17.55 10.78
N ASN A 70 -2.65 -17.58 12.11
CA ASN A 70 -3.50 -18.36 13.01
C ASN A 70 -4.62 -17.50 13.63
N GLY A 71 -4.70 -16.21 13.25
CA GLY A 71 -5.65 -15.25 13.80
C GLY A 71 -5.27 -14.71 15.19
N LYS A 72 -4.03 -14.94 15.65
CA LYS A 72 -3.54 -14.39 16.91
C LYS A 72 -3.18 -12.91 16.73
N PRO A 73 -3.64 -12.01 17.61
CA PRO A 73 -3.31 -10.60 17.54
C PRO A 73 -1.80 -10.34 17.54
N ILE A 74 -1.36 -9.51 16.63
CA ILE A 74 0.01 -8.99 16.56
C ILE A 74 0.03 -7.67 17.32
N LYS A 75 1.04 -7.50 18.19
CA LYS A 75 1.27 -6.26 18.90
C LYS A 75 2.02 -5.28 18.01
N CYS A 76 1.50 -4.05 17.92
CA CYS A 76 2.19 -2.94 17.27
C CYS A 76 2.46 -1.85 18.32
N GLU A 77 3.69 -1.33 18.34
CA GLU A 77 4.08 -0.16 19.12
C GLU A 77 4.49 0.94 18.15
N GLY A 78 3.70 2.01 18.15
CA GLY A 78 3.88 3.06 17.17
C GLY A 78 3.68 2.54 15.75
N SER A 79 4.67 2.80 14.90
CA SER A 79 4.70 2.37 13.52
C SER A 79 5.20 0.94 13.29
N LYS A 80 5.70 0.26 14.34
CA LYS A 80 6.35 -1.05 14.24
C LYS A 80 5.44 -2.15 14.78
N CYS A 81 5.32 -3.24 14.04
CA CYS A 81 4.58 -4.42 14.46
C CYS A 81 5.53 -5.61 14.66
N GLU A 82 5.14 -6.53 15.54
CA GLU A 82 5.84 -7.80 15.73
C GLU A 82 5.56 -8.76 14.55
N GLY A 83 6.46 -9.73 14.34
CA GLY A 83 6.29 -10.80 13.35
C GLY A 83 6.31 -10.32 11.90
N ASP A 84 5.53 -10.99 11.06
CA ASP A 84 5.53 -10.82 9.60
C ASP A 84 4.43 -9.83 9.13
N PHE A 85 4.17 -8.78 9.88
CA PHE A 85 3.21 -7.75 9.53
C PHE A 85 3.86 -6.37 9.53
N ASP A 86 3.57 -5.59 8.50
CA ASP A 86 3.92 -4.16 8.45
C ASP A 86 2.79 -3.35 7.83
N TRP A 87 2.64 -2.10 8.28
CA TRP A 87 1.72 -1.14 7.71
C TRP A 87 2.20 -0.65 6.34
N THR A 88 1.27 -0.19 5.50
CA THR A 88 1.63 0.57 4.31
C THR A 88 1.93 2.03 4.67
N TRP A 89 2.88 2.62 3.95
CA TRP A 89 3.30 4.01 4.16
C TRP A 89 3.26 4.76 2.84
N THR A 90 2.48 5.83 2.80
CA THR A 90 2.30 6.68 1.60
C THR A 90 1.92 5.89 0.36
N GLN A 91 1.18 4.81 0.53
CA GLN A 91 0.84 3.83 -0.49
C GLN A 91 0.05 4.43 -1.66
N HIS A 92 0.18 3.77 -2.80
CA HIS A 92 -0.72 3.90 -3.95
C HIS A 92 -1.52 2.62 -4.11
N THR A 93 -2.69 2.79 -4.72
CA THR A 93 -3.70 1.75 -4.84
C THR A 93 -4.23 1.27 -3.49
N GLY A 94 -5.25 0.48 -3.51
CA GLY A 94 -5.94 -0.09 -2.36
C GLY A 94 -7.16 -0.76 -2.94
N TRP A 95 -6.91 -1.84 -3.73
CA TRP A 95 -7.94 -2.47 -4.55
C TRP A 95 -8.35 -3.82 -4.01
N LYS A 96 -9.65 -4.06 -4.04
CA LYS A 96 -10.20 -5.36 -3.72
C LYS A 96 -9.76 -6.39 -4.77
N VAL A 97 -9.19 -7.47 -4.30
CA VAL A 97 -8.91 -8.64 -5.14
C VAL A 97 -10.22 -9.31 -5.51
N ARG A 98 -10.61 -9.26 -6.78
CA ARG A 98 -11.85 -9.84 -7.29
C ARG A 98 -11.63 -11.31 -7.70
N SER A 99 -11.71 -12.17 -6.71
CA SER A 99 -11.60 -13.62 -6.87
C SER A 99 -12.56 -14.34 -5.93
N GLU A 100 -12.70 -15.64 -6.09
CA GLU A 100 -13.48 -16.50 -5.17
C GLU A 100 -12.95 -16.46 -3.73
N LEU A 101 -11.72 -15.97 -3.53
CA LEU A 101 -11.12 -15.79 -2.20
C LEU A 101 -11.73 -14.61 -1.45
N SER A 102 -12.14 -13.54 -2.15
CA SER A 102 -12.83 -12.37 -1.58
C SER A 102 -14.34 -12.66 -1.52
N LYS A 103 -14.76 -13.43 -0.50
CA LYS A 103 -16.14 -13.91 -0.36
C LYS A 103 -16.69 -13.67 1.04
N GLY A 104 -17.93 -13.18 1.08
CA GLY A 104 -18.63 -12.89 2.35
C GLY A 104 -17.92 -11.78 3.14
N ASP A 105 -17.63 -12.04 4.41
CA ASP A 105 -16.97 -11.07 5.30
C ASP A 105 -15.45 -10.98 5.08
N VAL A 106 -14.86 -11.88 4.28
CA VAL A 106 -13.43 -11.90 3.99
C VAL A 106 -13.15 -11.32 2.62
N ILE A 107 -12.30 -10.30 2.56
CA ILE A 107 -11.82 -9.72 1.30
C ILE A 107 -10.29 -9.62 1.32
N TYR A 108 -9.70 -9.61 0.13
CA TYR A 108 -8.27 -9.36 -0.04
C TYR A 108 -8.08 -7.99 -0.67
N ILE A 109 -7.09 -7.25 -0.18
CA ILE A 109 -6.73 -5.91 -0.63
C ILE A 109 -5.28 -5.93 -1.13
N SER A 110 -5.07 -5.53 -2.37
CA SER A 110 -3.74 -5.30 -2.91
C SER A 110 -3.37 -3.82 -2.84
N ALA A 111 -2.10 -3.52 -2.53
CA ALA A 111 -1.60 -2.16 -2.50
C ALA A 111 -0.11 -2.11 -2.85
N PHE A 112 0.34 -0.96 -3.34
CA PHE A 112 1.75 -0.64 -3.48
C PHE A 112 2.19 0.29 -2.35
N ASP A 113 2.99 -0.23 -1.43
CA ASP A 113 3.56 0.50 -0.30
C ASP A 113 4.81 1.27 -0.77
N ASN A 114 4.65 2.55 -1.05
CA ASN A 114 5.74 3.40 -1.55
C ASN A 114 6.84 3.61 -0.51
N GLY A 115 6.49 3.82 0.75
CA GLY A 115 7.41 3.89 1.87
C GLY A 115 8.23 5.17 1.99
N ASP A 116 7.86 6.28 1.31
CA ASP A 116 8.62 7.54 1.34
C ASP A 116 8.47 8.34 2.65
N ALA A 117 7.47 7.98 3.47
CA ALA A 117 7.33 8.47 4.85
C ALA A 117 7.10 7.30 5.80
N ARG A 118 7.90 6.25 5.65
CA ARG A 118 7.80 5.03 6.46
C ARG A 118 7.99 5.34 7.93
N GLY A 119 7.08 4.85 8.75
CA GLY A 119 7.08 5.12 10.18
C GLY A 119 6.82 6.59 10.53
N MET A 120 6.21 7.36 9.62
CA MET A 120 6.01 8.82 9.73
C MET A 120 7.32 9.62 9.71
N GLU A 121 8.44 9.02 9.33
CA GLU A 121 9.71 9.70 9.13
C GLU A 121 9.76 10.45 7.81
N GLN A 122 10.09 11.73 7.85
CA GLN A 122 10.22 12.57 6.66
C GLN A 122 11.39 13.56 6.79
N PRO A 123 12.43 13.47 5.95
CA PRO A 123 12.61 12.45 4.89
C PRO A 123 12.85 11.06 5.46
N ALA A 124 12.48 10.03 4.69
CA ALA A 124 12.74 8.65 5.07
C ALA A 124 14.25 8.41 5.26
N LEU A 125 14.61 7.69 6.32
CA LEU A 125 15.99 7.28 6.57
C LEU A 125 16.50 6.36 5.45
N PRO A 126 17.80 6.28 5.16
CA PRO A 126 18.33 5.46 4.07
C PRO A 126 17.87 4.00 4.10
N GLU A 127 17.84 3.37 5.27
CA GLU A 127 17.40 2.00 5.47
C GLU A 127 15.88 1.81 5.32
N MET A 128 15.11 2.89 5.33
CA MET A 128 13.66 2.89 5.12
C MET A 128 13.27 3.09 3.65
N LYS A 129 14.25 3.38 2.78
CA LYS A 129 14.00 3.62 1.35
C LYS A 129 13.87 2.31 0.58
N TYR A 130 12.75 1.65 0.79
CA TYR A 130 12.29 0.52 0.00
C TYR A 130 10.79 0.60 -0.21
N SER A 131 10.31 0.05 -1.29
CA SER A 131 8.89 -0.10 -1.58
C SER A 131 8.49 -1.58 -1.53
N ARG A 132 7.20 -1.84 -1.38
CA ARG A 132 6.65 -3.20 -1.37
C ARG A 132 5.35 -3.25 -2.16
N ALA A 133 5.18 -4.30 -2.94
CA ALA A 133 3.86 -4.78 -3.31
C ALA A 133 3.34 -5.63 -2.15
N VAL A 134 2.09 -5.45 -1.73
CA VAL A 134 1.52 -6.16 -0.59
C VAL A 134 0.11 -6.65 -0.86
N VAL A 135 -0.26 -7.77 -0.26
CA VAL A 135 -1.65 -8.24 -0.20
C VAL A 135 -2.02 -8.49 1.25
N TYR A 136 -3.14 -7.90 1.64
CA TYR A 136 -3.75 -8.07 2.95
C TYR A 136 -5.05 -8.86 2.83
N LYS A 137 -5.31 -9.74 3.79
CA LYS A 137 -6.58 -10.41 4.00
C LYS A 137 -7.31 -9.71 5.14
N VAL A 138 -8.49 -9.18 4.86
CA VAL A 138 -9.32 -8.47 5.84
C VAL A 138 -10.54 -9.30 6.18
N ASP A 139 -10.71 -9.63 7.45
CA ASP A 139 -11.97 -10.15 7.99
C ASP A 139 -12.79 -8.97 8.53
N GLN A 140 -13.75 -8.53 7.74
CA GLN A 140 -14.55 -7.33 8.01
C GLN A 140 -15.46 -7.49 9.22
N LYS A 141 -15.87 -8.72 9.54
CA LYS A 141 -16.70 -9.04 10.72
C LYS A 141 -15.89 -9.05 12.00
N LYS A 142 -14.70 -9.64 11.96
CA LYS A 142 -13.80 -9.67 13.12
C LYS A 142 -13.00 -8.38 13.28
N MET A 143 -13.01 -7.50 12.28
CA MET A 143 -12.19 -6.29 12.23
C MET A 143 -10.70 -6.60 12.36
N THR A 144 -10.23 -7.62 11.63
CA THR A 144 -8.83 -8.06 11.64
C THR A 144 -8.22 -7.99 10.26
N VAL A 145 -6.90 -7.87 10.24
CA VAL A 145 -6.10 -7.87 9.00
C VAL A 145 -4.86 -8.75 9.16
N GLU A 146 -4.60 -9.58 8.15
CA GLU A 146 -3.44 -10.44 8.02
C GLU A 146 -2.65 -10.01 6.78
N GLN A 147 -1.33 -9.79 6.89
CA GLN A 147 -0.47 -9.64 5.72
C GLN A 147 -0.18 -11.02 5.16
N VAL A 148 -0.69 -11.32 3.96
CA VAL A 148 -0.57 -12.67 3.37
C VAL A 148 0.54 -12.76 2.32
N TRP A 149 0.99 -11.62 1.80
CA TRP A 149 2.05 -11.56 0.82
C TRP A 149 2.71 -10.19 0.77
N GLU A 150 4.01 -10.18 0.51
CA GLU A 150 4.78 -9.00 0.15
C GLU A 150 5.90 -9.35 -0.82
N TYR A 151 6.34 -8.35 -1.61
CA TYR A 151 7.51 -8.42 -2.47
C TYR A 151 8.13 -7.03 -2.62
N GLY A 152 9.46 -6.97 -2.78
CA GLY A 152 10.20 -5.75 -3.14
C GLY A 152 11.07 -5.19 -2.03
N LYS A 153 10.81 -5.51 -0.76
CA LYS A 153 11.61 -5.05 0.38
C LYS A 153 13.09 -5.46 0.24
N GLU A 154 13.33 -6.68 -0.18
CA GLU A 154 14.66 -7.26 -0.40
C GLU A 154 15.40 -6.63 -1.58
N ARG A 155 14.67 -5.99 -2.50
CA ARG A 155 15.22 -5.27 -3.65
C ARG A 155 15.82 -3.90 -3.26
N GLY A 156 15.47 -3.40 -2.06
CA GLY A 156 15.99 -2.15 -1.50
C GLY A 156 15.77 -0.95 -2.43
N HIS A 157 16.76 -0.06 -2.47
CA HIS A 157 16.66 1.18 -3.24
C HIS A 157 16.52 0.97 -4.76
N ALA A 158 17.06 -0.11 -5.30
CA ALA A 158 16.96 -0.39 -6.74
C ALA A 158 15.50 -0.55 -7.22
N TRP A 159 14.60 -0.94 -6.33
CA TRP A 159 13.17 -1.10 -6.60
C TRP A 159 12.30 -0.05 -5.88
N TYR A 160 12.93 0.88 -5.16
CA TYR A 160 12.25 1.93 -4.41
C TYR A 160 11.55 2.91 -5.34
N SER A 161 10.26 3.06 -5.15
CA SER A 161 9.39 3.96 -5.92
C SER A 161 8.57 4.82 -4.95
N PRO A 162 9.06 6.02 -4.58
CA PRO A 162 8.43 6.86 -3.55
C PRO A 162 7.09 7.44 -3.96
N VAL A 163 6.79 7.45 -5.27
CA VAL A 163 5.55 8.02 -5.82
C VAL A 163 4.97 7.12 -6.89
N THR A 164 3.65 7.28 -7.16
CA THR A 164 2.94 6.49 -8.17
C THR A 164 2.99 4.97 -7.90
N SER A 165 2.96 4.13 -8.94
CA SER A 165 3.03 2.66 -8.83
C SER A 165 1.69 2.00 -8.55
N LEU A 166 1.63 0.69 -8.78
CA LEU A 166 0.42 -0.09 -8.52
C LEU A 166 0.74 -1.54 -8.17
N THR A 167 -0.22 -2.18 -7.49
CA THR A 167 -0.31 -3.63 -7.32
C THR A 167 -1.74 -4.03 -7.62
N GLU A 168 -1.96 -4.84 -8.64
CA GLU A 168 -3.27 -5.21 -9.15
C GLU A 168 -3.40 -6.71 -9.37
N TYR A 169 -4.56 -7.25 -9.03
CA TYR A 169 -4.88 -8.65 -9.29
C TYR A 169 -5.67 -8.81 -10.59
N TYR A 170 -5.26 -9.73 -11.43
CA TYR A 170 -5.91 -10.12 -12.68
C TYR A 170 -6.56 -11.49 -12.53
N GLY A 171 -7.89 -11.51 -12.38
CA GLY A 171 -8.65 -12.70 -12.07
C GLY A 171 -8.66 -13.75 -13.18
N ASP A 172 -8.58 -13.33 -14.44
CA ASP A 172 -8.55 -14.24 -15.60
C ASP A 172 -7.25 -15.05 -15.70
N LYS A 173 -6.19 -14.61 -15.03
CA LYS A 173 -4.86 -15.25 -15.03
C LYS A 173 -4.44 -15.76 -13.66
N ASP A 174 -5.24 -15.47 -12.63
CA ASP A 174 -4.87 -15.70 -11.23
C ASP A 174 -3.45 -15.18 -10.92
N SER A 175 -3.20 -13.94 -11.34
CA SER A 175 -1.89 -13.30 -11.23
C SER A 175 -1.97 -11.92 -10.58
N ILE A 176 -0.86 -11.50 -9.98
CA ILE A 176 -0.66 -10.16 -9.44
C ILE A 176 0.32 -9.45 -10.36
N MET A 177 -0.09 -8.30 -10.89
CA MET A 177 0.80 -7.39 -11.60
C MET A 177 1.25 -6.28 -10.67
N VAL A 178 2.54 -6.01 -10.68
CA VAL A 178 3.17 -4.94 -9.91
C VAL A 178 3.90 -4.01 -10.86
N TYR A 179 3.70 -2.73 -10.69
CA TYR A 179 4.44 -1.72 -11.44
C TYR A 179 5.14 -0.77 -10.46
N SER A 180 6.45 -0.89 -10.34
CA SER A 180 7.31 0.04 -9.60
C SER A 180 7.75 1.15 -10.55
N ALA A 181 6.95 2.21 -10.62
CA ALA A 181 7.00 3.19 -11.70
C ALA A 181 8.21 4.12 -11.66
N THR A 182 8.76 4.38 -10.48
CA THR A 182 9.93 5.26 -10.30
C THR A 182 11.10 4.53 -9.64
N ALA A 183 11.20 3.22 -9.91
CA ALA A 183 12.21 2.36 -9.31
C ALA A 183 13.64 2.92 -9.47
N GLY A 184 14.34 3.02 -8.33
CA GLY A 184 15.73 3.45 -8.26
C GLY A 184 16.00 4.91 -8.63
N ALA A 185 14.94 5.73 -8.79
CA ALA A 185 15.10 7.15 -9.07
C ALA A 185 15.70 7.92 -7.90
N GLU A 186 16.50 8.91 -8.20
CA GLU A 186 16.95 9.92 -7.24
C GLU A 186 16.44 11.28 -7.67
N PHE A 187 15.86 12.01 -6.73
CA PHE A 187 15.22 13.29 -6.98
C PHE A 187 15.73 14.36 -6.04
N ASP A 188 16.20 15.46 -6.59
CA ASP A 188 16.56 16.63 -5.81
C ASP A 188 15.34 17.55 -5.67
N TRP A 189 14.79 17.59 -4.47
CA TRP A 189 13.64 18.42 -4.13
C TRP A 189 13.92 19.93 -4.13
N LYS A 190 15.20 20.34 -4.07
CA LYS A 190 15.59 21.76 -4.11
C LYS A 190 15.54 22.30 -5.53
N THR A 191 16.03 21.53 -6.51
CA THR A 191 16.04 21.90 -7.91
C THR A 191 14.82 21.38 -8.65
N PHE A 192 14.01 20.53 -7.99
CA PHE A 192 12.83 19.87 -8.53
C PHE A 192 13.14 19.07 -9.81
N SER A 193 14.24 18.31 -9.77
CA SER A 193 14.72 17.54 -10.92
C SER A 193 15.27 16.18 -10.51
N TYR A 194 15.25 15.23 -11.46
CA TYR A 194 15.90 13.95 -11.25
C TYR A 194 17.42 14.11 -11.32
N THR A 195 18.13 13.59 -10.31
CA THR A 195 19.59 13.39 -10.33
C THR A 195 19.94 12.01 -10.87
N LYS A 196 19.00 11.06 -10.80
CA LYS A 196 19.04 9.77 -11.45
C LYS A 196 17.64 9.42 -11.95
N PHE A 197 17.52 9.17 -13.25
CA PHE A 197 16.23 8.78 -13.84
C PHE A 197 15.77 7.40 -13.35
N PRO A 198 14.46 7.18 -13.27
CA PRO A 198 13.92 5.88 -12.89
C PRO A 198 14.22 4.81 -13.95
N SER A 199 14.31 3.58 -13.51
CA SER A 199 14.22 2.38 -14.33
C SER A 199 12.96 1.61 -13.93
N PRO A 200 11.78 1.96 -14.49
CA PRO A 200 10.52 1.34 -14.10
C PRO A 200 10.57 -0.18 -14.26
N VAL A 201 10.00 -0.88 -13.29
CA VAL A 201 9.95 -2.34 -13.27
C VAL A 201 8.50 -2.80 -13.29
N ILE A 202 8.18 -3.75 -14.16
CA ILE A 202 6.89 -4.44 -14.21
C ILE A 202 7.15 -5.91 -13.89
N ASP A 203 6.51 -6.39 -12.82
CA ASP A 203 6.58 -7.77 -12.38
C ASP A 203 5.20 -8.44 -12.48
N GLU A 204 5.14 -9.68 -12.97
CA GLU A 204 3.94 -10.51 -12.90
C GLU A 204 4.21 -11.73 -12.02
N PHE A 205 3.36 -11.94 -11.03
CA PHE A 205 3.42 -13.07 -10.12
C PHE A 205 2.19 -13.96 -10.29
N LYS A 206 2.35 -15.27 -10.21
CA LYS A 206 1.22 -16.12 -9.85
C LYS A 206 0.75 -15.74 -8.45
N TRP A 207 -0.52 -15.99 -8.16
CA TRP A 207 -1.11 -15.64 -6.88
C TRP A 207 -0.22 -16.02 -5.69
N LEU A 208 0.21 -15.02 -4.93
CA LEU A 208 1.08 -15.12 -3.75
C LEU A 208 2.44 -15.83 -3.97
N ALA A 209 2.91 -15.95 -5.21
CA ALA A 209 4.23 -16.50 -5.48
C ALA A 209 5.35 -15.59 -4.92
N LYS A 210 6.47 -16.18 -4.50
CA LYS A 210 7.61 -15.44 -3.95
C LYS A 210 8.47 -14.76 -5.02
N GLU A 211 8.47 -15.34 -6.22
CA GLU A 211 9.27 -14.85 -7.34
C GLU A 211 8.36 -14.48 -8.50
N PRO A 212 8.70 -13.45 -9.28
CA PRO A 212 7.92 -13.09 -10.46
C PRO A 212 8.06 -14.18 -11.53
N SER A 213 6.96 -14.42 -12.25
CA SER A 213 6.96 -15.26 -13.45
C SER A 213 7.55 -14.50 -14.64
N VAL A 214 7.40 -13.18 -14.65
CA VAL A 214 7.92 -12.25 -15.66
C VAL A 214 8.38 -10.99 -14.96
N GLU A 215 9.55 -10.48 -15.33
CA GLU A 215 10.04 -9.16 -14.98
C GLU A 215 10.41 -8.39 -16.25
N ILE A 216 9.97 -7.16 -16.36
CA ILE A 216 10.32 -6.23 -17.45
C ILE A 216 10.90 -4.98 -16.81
N ILE A 217 12.15 -4.65 -17.17
CA ILE A 217 12.81 -3.42 -16.74
C ILE A 217 12.86 -2.48 -17.93
N LEU A 218 12.30 -1.27 -17.75
CA LEU A 218 12.29 -0.24 -18.78
C LEU A 218 13.52 0.65 -18.58
N HIS A 219 14.40 0.65 -19.57
CA HIS A 219 15.53 1.56 -19.61
C HIS A 219 15.16 2.77 -20.46
N GLY A 220 15.39 3.98 -19.95
CA GLY A 220 15.32 5.20 -20.75
C GLY A 220 16.38 5.17 -21.85
N ALA A 221 16.10 5.80 -22.98
CA ALA A 221 17.14 6.03 -23.97
C ALA A 221 18.25 6.88 -23.32
N GLU A 222 19.49 6.43 -23.44
CA GLU A 222 20.63 7.28 -23.12
C GLU A 222 20.58 8.49 -24.06
N GLY A 223 20.38 9.68 -23.50
CA GLY A 223 20.38 10.94 -24.23
C GLY A 223 21.79 11.43 -24.51
#